data_bbd904b813c1c6aad14c80c8212d3a7a
#
_entry.id   bbd904b813c1c6aad14c80c8212d3a7a
#
_cell.length_a   1.000
_cell.length_b   1.000
_cell.length_c   1.000
_cell.angle_alpha   90.00
_cell.angle_beta   90.00
_cell.angle_gamma   90.00
#
_symmetry.space_group_name_H-M   'P 1'
#
loop_
_entity.id
_entity.type
_entity.pdbx_description
1 polymer ?
#
loop_
_entity_poly.entity_id
_entity_poly.type
_entity_poly.pdbx_seq_one_letter_code
_entity_poly.pdbx_strand_id
1 'polypeptide(L)'
;CDFLNYFDSSISVQLSFINQQVDATEFEKTIDIPSQDDDFNEIREEYKGILKNQLAKGNNGLVKTKYITFGIEAEDLKIARPRLERIEADVLNNFKVLGAQAHSLNGCERLEIMYHIFNQDRIEPFRFEYKMLPETGMKTKDFIAPTSFNFTKNQTFLMGKTIGSVSYLQILAPELTDRMLADFLDVEDSINVNIHIQSIDQAEAIKMIKGKISDLDKMKIEEQKKAVRSGYDMDVLPSDLVTYGEEAKNLLEDLQS
;
A
#
# COMPACT_ATOMS: atom_id res chain seq x y z
N CYS A 1 0.28 -0.70 -15.15
CA CYS A 1 1.72 -0.42 -15.43
C CYS A 1 1.92 1.04 -15.83
N ASP A 2 1.15 1.60 -16.75
CA ASP A 2 1.36 2.97 -17.29
C ASP A 2 1.35 4.08 -16.23
N PHE A 3 0.50 3.96 -15.22
CA PHE A 3 0.45 4.90 -14.11
C PHE A 3 1.77 4.94 -13.31
N LEU A 4 2.39 3.79 -13.06
CA LEU A 4 3.66 3.73 -12.33
C LEU A 4 4.85 4.19 -13.19
N ASN A 5 4.77 4.04 -14.49
CA ASN A 5 5.78 4.52 -15.43
C ASN A 5 5.82 6.06 -15.54
N TYR A 6 4.79 6.75 -15.03
CA TYR A 6 4.79 8.21 -14.94
C TYR A 6 5.88 8.74 -13.99
N PHE A 7 6.22 7.97 -12.96
CA PHE A 7 7.17 8.42 -11.93
C PHE A 7 8.60 8.12 -12.35
N ASP A 8 9.41 9.15 -12.46
CA ASP A 8 10.85 9.02 -12.68
C ASP A 8 11.61 8.53 -11.42
N SER A 9 12.88 8.20 -11.58
CA SER A 9 13.72 7.65 -10.50
C SER A 9 13.95 8.62 -9.32
N SER A 10 13.61 9.90 -9.46
CA SER A 10 13.73 10.91 -8.41
C SER A 10 12.49 11.00 -7.51
N ILE A 11 11.44 10.25 -7.85
CA ILE A 11 10.17 10.22 -7.12
C ILE A 11 10.05 8.88 -6.41
N SER A 12 9.95 8.89 -5.09
CA SER A 12 9.60 7.71 -4.30
C SER A 12 8.08 7.59 -4.22
N VAL A 13 7.55 6.39 -4.45
CA VAL A 13 6.12 6.11 -4.38
C VAL A 13 5.87 5.01 -3.37
N GLN A 14 4.86 5.20 -2.53
CA GLN A 14 4.38 4.18 -1.61
C GLN A 14 2.88 4.02 -1.79
N LEU A 15 2.44 2.78 -2.00
CA LEU A 15 1.04 2.38 -1.94
C LEU A 15 0.78 1.76 -0.58
N SER A 16 -0.24 2.27 0.11
CA SER A 16 -0.65 1.75 1.41
C SER A 16 -2.10 1.30 1.36
N PHE A 17 -2.32 0.05 1.75
CA PHE A 17 -3.63 -0.57 1.87
C PHE A 17 -3.87 -0.83 3.34
N ILE A 18 -4.90 -0.21 3.90
CA ILE A 18 -5.16 -0.23 5.33
C ILE A 18 -6.56 -0.76 5.57
N ASN A 19 -6.66 -1.89 6.27
CA ASN A 19 -7.89 -2.38 6.87
C ASN A 19 -7.88 -1.96 8.33
N GLN A 20 -8.82 -1.14 8.73
CA GLN A 20 -8.93 -0.71 10.11
C GLN A 20 -10.37 -0.76 10.59
N GLN A 21 -10.54 -1.03 11.87
CA GLN A 21 -11.83 -0.99 12.50
C GLN A 21 -12.26 0.46 12.64
N VAL A 22 -13.43 0.78 12.13
CA VAL A 22 -14.03 2.12 12.25
C VAL A 22 -15.13 2.06 13.29
N ASP A 23 -15.33 3.15 13.99
CA ASP A 23 -16.47 3.30 14.89
C ASP A 23 -17.77 3.12 14.07
N ALA A 24 -18.54 2.08 14.42
CA ALA A 24 -19.81 1.77 13.78
C ALA A 24 -20.75 2.98 13.77
N THR A 25 -20.67 3.86 14.77
CA THR A 25 -21.51 5.05 14.87
C THR A 25 -21.12 6.14 13.88
N GLU A 26 -19.85 6.31 13.54
CA GLU A 26 -19.42 7.25 12.50
C GLU A 26 -19.76 6.72 11.10
N PHE A 27 -19.59 5.43 10.90
CA PHE A 27 -19.94 4.81 9.64
C PHE A 27 -21.47 4.80 9.40
N GLU A 28 -22.27 4.60 10.44
CA GLU A 28 -23.73 4.74 10.37
C GLU A 28 -24.18 6.12 9.94
N LYS A 29 -23.47 7.18 10.33
CA LYS A 29 -23.74 8.55 9.87
C LYS A 29 -23.48 8.74 8.38
N THR A 30 -22.48 8.04 7.84
CA THR A 30 -22.16 8.11 6.40
C THR A 30 -23.24 7.43 5.53
N ILE A 31 -23.98 6.48 6.11
CA ILE A 31 -25.07 5.76 5.42
C ILE A 31 -26.42 6.41 5.72
N ASP A 32 -26.46 7.45 6.53
CA ASP A 32 -27.72 8.11 6.86
C ASP A 32 -28.28 8.82 5.62
N ILE A 33 -29.37 8.26 5.09
CA ILE A 33 -30.13 8.84 3.98
C ILE A 33 -31.16 9.79 4.59
N PRO A 34 -31.03 11.10 4.40
CA PRO A 34 -31.95 12.07 4.99
C PRO A 34 -33.37 11.91 4.43
N SER A 35 -34.36 12.05 5.28
CA SER A 35 -35.76 12.12 4.87
C SER A 35 -35.99 13.33 3.97
N GLN A 36 -36.82 13.16 2.96
CA GLN A 36 -37.21 14.22 2.03
C GLN A 36 -38.73 14.43 2.10
N ASP A 37 -39.17 15.58 1.63
CA ASP A 37 -40.63 15.90 1.57
C ASP A 37 -41.26 15.24 0.34
N ASP A 38 -41.29 13.88 0.39
CA ASP A 38 -41.90 13.01 -0.63
C ASP A 38 -42.42 11.71 -0.01
N ASP A 39 -43.15 10.90 -0.78
CA ASP A 39 -43.79 9.66 -0.32
C ASP A 39 -42.84 8.46 -0.21
N PHE A 40 -41.49 8.66 -0.38
CA PHE A 40 -40.54 7.56 -0.44
C PHE A 40 -39.70 7.37 0.84
N ASN A 41 -40.11 7.97 1.94
CA ASN A 41 -39.34 7.88 3.19
C ASN A 41 -39.33 6.47 3.79
N GLU A 42 -40.37 5.69 3.63
CA GLU A 42 -40.42 4.28 4.05
C GLU A 42 -39.40 3.44 3.27
N ILE A 43 -39.25 3.67 1.97
CA ILE A 43 -38.27 2.98 1.12
C ILE A 43 -36.84 3.39 1.52
N ARG A 44 -36.62 4.66 1.88
CA ARG A 44 -35.31 5.14 2.37
C ARG A 44 -34.92 4.45 3.67
N GLU A 45 -35.83 4.31 4.62
CA GLU A 45 -35.59 3.63 5.88
C GLU A 45 -35.35 2.12 5.68
N GLU A 46 -36.08 1.45 4.80
CA GLU A 46 -35.86 0.06 4.45
C GLU A 46 -34.48 -0.14 3.80
N TYR A 47 -34.14 0.71 2.83
CA TYR A 47 -32.84 0.68 2.16
C TYR A 47 -31.67 0.95 3.13
N LYS A 48 -31.83 1.93 4.02
CA LYS A 48 -30.90 2.20 5.12
C LYS A 48 -30.72 1.00 6.04
N GLY A 49 -31.84 0.31 6.36
CA GLY A 49 -31.81 -0.94 7.14
C GLY A 49 -31.04 -2.06 6.42
N ILE A 50 -31.23 -2.22 5.13
CA ILE A 50 -30.52 -3.21 4.30
C ILE A 50 -29.02 -2.88 4.28
N LEU A 51 -28.62 -1.62 4.07
CA LEU A 51 -27.23 -1.19 4.07
C LEU A 51 -26.56 -1.44 5.43
N LYS A 52 -27.24 -1.09 6.53
CA LYS A 52 -26.75 -1.37 7.90
C LYS A 52 -26.58 -2.87 8.15
N ASN A 53 -27.52 -3.69 7.71
CA ASN A 53 -27.43 -5.14 7.85
C ASN A 53 -26.33 -5.76 6.98
N GLN A 54 -26.10 -5.24 5.79
CA GLN A 54 -24.98 -5.69 4.95
C GLN A 54 -23.65 -5.34 5.56
N LEU A 55 -23.52 -4.18 6.17
CA LEU A 55 -22.32 -3.78 6.91
C LEU A 55 -22.06 -4.65 8.14
N ALA A 56 -23.10 -4.95 8.90
CA ALA A 56 -22.99 -5.85 10.05
C ALA A 56 -22.61 -7.28 9.68
N LYS A 57 -22.93 -7.71 8.45
CA LYS A 57 -22.63 -9.04 7.92
C LYS A 57 -21.33 -9.11 7.10
N GLY A 58 -20.88 -7.98 6.56
CA GLY A 58 -19.66 -7.90 5.76
C GLY A 58 -18.54 -7.20 6.52
N ASN A 59 -17.35 -7.74 6.47
CA ASN A 59 -16.11 -7.14 6.94
C ASN A 59 -15.97 -6.82 8.45
N ASN A 60 -16.77 -7.37 9.35
CA ASN A 60 -16.63 -7.17 10.81
C ASN A 60 -16.42 -5.71 11.26
N GLY A 61 -16.98 -4.72 10.55
CA GLY A 61 -16.78 -3.30 10.81
C GLY A 61 -15.42 -2.74 10.33
N LEU A 62 -14.71 -3.48 9.47
CA LEU A 62 -13.45 -3.02 8.88
C LEU A 62 -13.71 -2.16 7.63
N VAL A 63 -13.07 -1.01 7.57
CA VAL A 63 -13.03 -0.16 6.37
C VAL A 63 -11.68 -0.31 5.69
N LYS A 64 -11.73 -0.57 4.38
CA LYS A 64 -10.57 -0.74 3.52
C LYS A 64 -10.24 0.58 2.84
N THR A 65 -9.17 1.21 3.24
CA THR A 65 -8.70 2.46 2.64
C THR A 65 -7.40 2.26 1.88
N LYS A 66 -7.21 3.07 0.85
CA LYS A 66 -6.04 2.99 -0.03
C LYS A 66 -5.43 4.37 -0.12
N TYR A 67 -4.12 4.44 0.11
CA TYR A 67 -3.38 5.69 0.04
C TYR A 67 -2.22 5.55 -0.94
N ILE A 68 -1.95 6.64 -1.66
CA ILE A 68 -0.72 6.80 -2.41
C ILE A 68 0.07 7.95 -1.77
N THR A 69 1.32 7.67 -1.47
CA THR A 69 2.25 8.67 -0.95
C THR A 69 3.40 8.78 -1.93
N PHE A 70 3.71 10.00 -2.35
CA PHE A 70 4.87 10.28 -3.17
C PHE A 70 5.77 11.30 -2.48
N GLY A 71 7.06 11.16 -2.70
CA GLY A 71 8.08 12.02 -2.12
C GLY A 71 9.17 12.32 -3.13
N ILE A 72 9.80 13.47 -2.95
CA ILE A 72 10.95 13.92 -3.73
C ILE A 72 12.05 14.41 -2.80
N GLU A 73 13.28 14.32 -3.26
CA GLU A 73 14.40 15.00 -2.62
C GLU A 73 14.56 16.41 -3.22
N ALA A 74 14.72 17.40 -2.36
CA ALA A 74 14.95 18.78 -2.76
C ALA A 74 15.73 19.53 -1.67
N GLU A 75 16.50 20.53 -2.08
CA GLU A 75 17.31 21.35 -1.17
C GLU A 75 16.46 22.18 -0.21
N ASP A 76 15.32 22.68 -0.67
CA ASP A 76 14.40 23.49 0.13
C ASP A 76 12.92 23.31 -0.29
N LEU A 77 12.02 23.83 0.56
CA LEU A 77 10.57 23.79 0.32
C LEU A 77 10.12 24.65 -0.88
N LYS A 78 10.89 25.67 -1.27
CA LYS A 78 10.51 26.52 -2.40
C LYS A 78 10.67 25.77 -3.72
N ILE A 79 11.64 24.86 -3.78
CA ILE A 79 11.86 23.99 -4.94
C ILE A 79 10.91 22.78 -4.87
N ALA A 80 10.75 22.18 -3.69
CA ALA A 80 9.93 20.99 -3.52
C ALA A 80 8.45 21.24 -3.80
N ARG A 81 7.89 22.33 -3.28
CA ARG A 81 6.46 22.58 -3.30
C ARG A 81 5.86 22.65 -4.71
N PRO A 82 6.36 23.43 -5.68
CA PRO A 82 5.78 23.45 -7.02
C PRO A 82 5.86 22.11 -7.73
N ARG A 83 6.92 21.34 -7.46
CA ARG A 83 7.09 20.01 -8.03
C ARG A 83 6.10 19.02 -7.46
N LEU A 84 5.88 19.02 -6.15
CA LEU A 84 4.87 18.18 -5.50
C LEU A 84 3.45 18.54 -5.93
N GLU A 85 3.12 19.84 -6.04
CA GLU A 85 1.81 20.29 -6.51
C GLU A 85 1.53 19.84 -7.95
N ARG A 86 2.56 19.81 -8.82
CA ARG A 86 2.42 19.27 -10.17
C ARG A 86 2.17 17.77 -10.16
N ILE A 87 2.97 16.99 -9.40
CA ILE A 87 2.78 15.54 -9.28
C ILE A 87 1.37 15.23 -8.75
N GLU A 88 0.92 15.95 -7.73
CA GLU A 88 -0.43 15.84 -7.18
C GLU A 88 -1.51 16.02 -8.25
N ALA A 89 -1.42 17.12 -9.03
CA ALA A 89 -2.39 17.39 -10.09
C ALA A 89 -2.41 16.29 -11.15
N ASP A 90 -1.25 15.80 -11.56
CA ASP A 90 -1.11 14.73 -12.55
C ASP A 90 -1.66 13.40 -12.02
N VAL A 91 -1.39 13.05 -10.76
CA VAL A 91 -1.92 11.86 -10.10
C VAL A 91 -3.44 11.92 -10.01
N LEU A 92 -4.01 13.03 -9.53
CA LEU A 92 -5.46 13.21 -9.44
C LEU A 92 -6.13 13.11 -10.81
N ASN A 93 -5.53 13.68 -11.85
CA ASN A 93 -6.05 13.60 -13.22
C ASN A 93 -6.01 12.15 -13.75
N ASN A 94 -4.93 11.40 -13.51
CA ASN A 94 -4.83 10.00 -13.89
C ASN A 94 -5.91 9.15 -13.22
N PHE A 95 -6.17 9.34 -11.91
CA PHE A 95 -7.26 8.64 -11.23
C PHE A 95 -8.64 9.00 -11.80
N LYS A 96 -8.85 10.27 -12.15
CA LYS A 96 -10.09 10.71 -12.81
C LYS A 96 -10.29 10.03 -14.16
N VAL A 97 -9.24 9.88 -14.97
CA VAL A 97 -9.30 9.16 -16.25
C VAL A 97 -9.65 7.69 -16.04
N LEU A 98 -9.14 7.06 -14.96
CA LEU A 98 -9.47 5.68 -14.57
C LEU A 98 -10.89 5.54 -13.98
N GLY A 99 -11.64 6.63 -13.83
CA GLY A 99 -12.97 6.61 -13.22
C GLY A 99 -12.95 6.46 -11.70
N ALA A 100 -11.79 6.62 -11.06
CA ALA A 100 -11.64 6.58 -9.62
C ALA A 100 -11.58 8.00 -9.03
N GLN A 101 -12.15 8.17 -7.83
CA GLN A 101 -12.05 9.41 -7.07
C GLN A 101 -10.85 9.35 -6.13
N ALA A 102 -10.05 10.40 -6.15
CA ALA A 102 -8.95 10.60 -5.22
C ALA A 102 -8.96 12.05 -4.72
N HIS A 103 -8.54 12.27 -3.51
CA HIS A 103 -8.36 13.61 -2.93
C HIS A 103 -7.06 13.68 -2.15
N SER A 104 -6.48 14.85 -2.09
CA SER A 104 -5.26 15.09 -1.33
C SER A 104 -5.58 15.25 0.15
N LEU A 105 -4.77 14.62 0.98
CA LEU A 105 -4.91 14.73 2.43
C LEU A 105 -4.18 15.96 2.94
N ASN A 106 -4.85 16.73 3.78
CA ASN A 106 -4.20 17.79 4.55
C ASN A 106 -3.44 17.23 5.77
N GLY A 107 -2.72 18.10 6.48
CA GLY A 107 -1.91 17.67 7.62
C GLY A 107 -2.71 17.09 8.78
N CYS A 108 -3.94 17.57 9.03
CA CYS A 108 -4.81 17.02 10.09
C CYS A 108 -5.32 15.63 9.71
N GLU A 109 -5.80 15.45 8.49
CA GLU A 109 -6.27 14.16 7.98
C GLU A 109 -5.14 13.10 7.99
N ARG A 110 -3.92 13.51 7.65
CA ARG A 110 -2.76 12.61 7.75
C ARG A 110 -2.47 12.20 9.19
N LEU A 111 -2.56 13.13 10.15
CA LEU A 111 -2.37 12.81 11.57
C LEU A 111 -3.48 11.90 12.09
N GLU A 112 -4.71 12.08 11.64
CA GLU A 112 -5.84 11.22 11.97
C GLU A 112 -5.63 9.78 11.52
N ILE A 113 -5.18 9.57 10.27
CA ILE A 113 -4.83 8.24 9.76
C ILE A 113 -3.75 7.60 10.64
N MET A 114 -2.70 8.34 10.97
CA MET A 114 -1.63 7.84 11.83
C MET A 114 -2.14 7.53 13.25
N TYR A 115 -3.03 8.36 13.78
CA TYR A 115 -3.66 8.11 15.07
C TYR A 115 -4.40 6.76 15.08
N HIS A 116 -5.21 6.50 14.08
CA HIS A 116 -5.95 5.24 13.96
C HIS A 116 -5.04 4.03 13.78
N ILE A 117 -3.94 4.16 13.05
CA ILE A 117 -2.94 3.09 12.92
C ILE A 117 -2.29 2.76 14.27
N PHE A 118 -1.95 3.78 15.06
CA PHE A 118 -1.22 3.61 16.32
C PHE A 118 -2.13 3.36 17.54
N ASN A 119 -3.42 3.65 17.45
CA ASN A 119 -4.38 3.54 18.54
C ASN A 119 -5.58 2.66 18.18
N GLN A 120 -5.34 1.48 17.61
CA GLN A 120 -6.38 0.54 17.19
C GLN A 120 -7.25 0.02 18.34
N ASP A 121 -6.78 0.14 19.58
CA ASP A 121 -7.53 -0.20 20.80
C ASP A 121 -8.47 0.91 21.31
N ARG A 122 -8.50 2.04 20.59
CA ARG A 122 -9.32 3.21 20.98
C ARG A 122 -10.40 3.47 19.94
N ILE A 123 -11.62 3.61 20.43
CA ILE A 123 -12.79 3.98 19.61
C ILE A 123 -12.96 5.52 19.59
N GLU A 124 -12.18 6.24 20.41
CA GLU A 124 -12.31 7.69 20.53
C GLU A 124 -11.90 8.41 19.24
N PRO A 125 -12.71 9.37 18.76
CA PRO A 125 -12.37 10.13 17.58
C PRO A 125 -11.11 10.96 17.79
N PHE A 126 -10.30 11.08 16.76
CA PHE A 126 -9.11 11.93 16.78
C PHE A 126 -9.51 13.40 16.94
N ARG A 127 -8.93 14.06 17.92
CA ARG A 127 -9.17 15.49 18.20
C ARG A 127 -7.87 16.24 18.16
N PHE A 128 -7.63 16.95 17.06
CA PHE A 128 -6.44 17.76 16.88
C PHE A 128 -6.75 19.02 16.08
N GLU A 129 -6.23 20.15 16.58
CA GLU A 129 -6.17 21.42 15.86
C GLU A 129 -4.79 22.03 16.08
N TYR A 130 -4.23 22.65 15.06
CA TYR A 130 -2.88 23.26 15.17
C TYR A 130 -2.75 24.31 16.27
N LYS A 131 -3.86 24.98 16.65
CA LYS A 131 -3.89 25.93 17.77
C LYS A 131 -3.60 25.27 19.12
N MET A 132 -3.83 23.97 19.27
CA MET A 132 -3.56 23.24 20.50
C MET A 132 -2.07 23.10 20.79
N LEU A 133 -1.20 23.16 19.76
CA LEU A 133 0.25 23.00 19.95
C LEU A 133 0.86 24.09 20.87
N PRO A 134 0.67 25.39 20.59
CA PRO A 134 1.18 26.43 21.49
C PRO A 134 0.45 26.47 22.84
N GLU A 135 -0.83 26.12 22.90
CA GLU A 135 -1.61 26.14 24.12
C GLU A 135 -1.20 25.05 25.12
N THR A 136 -0.88 23.85 24.62
CA THR A 136 -0.52 22.68 25.44
C THR A 136 0.98 22.46 25.58
N GLY A 137 1.80 23.04 24.70
CA GLY A 137 3.23 22.76 24.57
C GLY A 137 3.54 21.36 24.01
N MET A 138 2.52 20.62 23.60
CA MET A 138 2.67 19.29 22.97
C MET A 138 3.12 19.43 21.51
N LYS A 139 3.69 18.36 20.99
CA LYS A 139 4.05 18.22 19.57
C LYS A 139 3.04 17.34 18.84
N THR A 140 2.95 17.45 17.53
CA THR A 140 2.03 16.64 16.72
C THR A 140 2.14 15.14 16.98
N LYS A 141 3.35 14.62 17.21
CA LYS A 141 3.57 13.21 17.56
C LYS A 141 2.93 12.78 18.89
N ASP A 142 2.75 13.70 19.83
CA ASP A 142 2.19 13.38 21.12
C ASP A 142 0.67 13.14 21.03
N PHE A 143 0.01 13.70 20.02
CA PHE A 143 -1.41 13.46 19.75
C PHE A 143 -1.69 12.12 19.07
N ILE A 144 -0.71 11.57 18.33
CA ILE A 144 -0.88 10.30 17.61
C ILE A 144 -0.24 9.11 18.35
N ALA A 145 0.59 9.37 19.35
CA ALA A 145 1.30 8.32 20.06
C ALA A 145 0.33 7.38 20.80
N PRO A 146 0.56 6.07 20.78
CA PRO A 146 -0.18 5.12 21.59
C PRO A 146 0.21 5.29 23.08
N THR A 147 -0.61 4.72 23.96
CA THR A 147 -0.36 4.80 25.42
C THR A 147 0.94 4.16 25.85
N SER A 148 1.35 3.11 25.15
CA SER A 148 2.59 2.39 25.47
C SER A 148 3.08 1.58 24.28
N PHE A 149 4.40 1.32 24.27
CA PHE A 149 5.04 0.36 23.39
C PHE A 149 5.79 -0.68 24.20
N ASN A 150 5.75 -1.94 23.75
CA ASN A 150 6.57 -2.99 24.30
C ASN A 150 7.09 -3.88 23.18
N PHE A 151 8.42 -3.91 23.00
CA PHE A 151 9.15 -4.66 21.99
C PHE A 151 10.02 -5.78 22.58
N THR A 152 9.63 -6.34 23.71
CA THR A 152 10.43 -7.39 24.38
C THR A 152 10.42 -8.73 23.66
N LYS A 153 9.46 -8.97 22.77
CA LYS A 153 9.38 -10.19 21.95
C LYS A 153 9.94 -9.94 20.56
N ASN A 154 10.64 -10.95 19.99
CA ASN A 154 11.29 -10.81 18.68
C ASN A 154 10.30 -10.82 17.49
N GLN A 155 9.14 -11.43 17.63
CA GLN A 155 8.17 -11.61 16.53
C GLN A 155 6.93 -10.75 16.66
N THR A 156 6.66 -10.24 17.86
CA THR A 156 5.47 -9.44 18.15
C THR A 156 5.83 -8.25 19.01
N PHE A 157 5.03 -7.21 18.91
CA PHE A 157 5.10 -6.03 19.76
C PHE A 157 3.72 -5.73 20.35
N LEU A 158 3.70 -5.00 21.45
CA LEU A 158 2.48 -4.44 22.02
C LEU A 158 2.45 -2.94 21.75
N MET A 159 1.30 -2.47 21.33
CA MET A 159 1.01 -1.06 21.09
C MET A 159 -0.32 -0.73 21.78
N GLY A 160 -0.23 -0.06 22.93
CA GLY A 160 -1.37 0.04 23.83
C GLY A 160 -1.79 -1.35 24.34
N LYS A 161 -3.00 -1.77 24.02
CA LYS A 161 -3.54 -3.10 24.33
C LYS A 161 -3.47 -4.06 23.12
N THR A 162 -3.10 -3.57 21.94
CA THR A 162 -3.08 -4.34 20.69
C THR A 162 -1.75 -5.06 20.53
N ILE A 163 -1.80 -6.32 20.11
CA ILE A 163 -0.63 -7.11 19.74
C ILE A 163 -0.47 -7.00 18.23
N GLY A 164 0.72 -6.59 17.80
CA GLY A 164 1.07 -6.50 16.39
C GLY A 164 2.28 -7.35 16.03
N SER A 165 2.39 -7.68 14.74
CA SER A 165 3.59 -8.22 14.14
C SER A 165 3.87 -7.53 12.81
N VAL A 166 5.13 -7.52 12.40
CA VAL A 166 5.56 -6.98 11.12
C VAL A 166 6.24 -8.09 10.34
N SER A 167 5.83 -8.24 9.10
CA SER A 167 6.42 -9.18 8.15
C SER A 167 6.75 -8.46 6.86
N TYR A 168 7.72 -8.94 6.13
CA TYR A 168 8.03 -8.46 4.80
C TYR A 168 8.11 -9.62 3.81
N LEU A 169 7.75 -9.36 2.58
CA LEU A 169 7.81 -10.34 1.53
C LEU A 169 9.25 -10.41 0.99
N GLN A 170 9.91 -11.54 1.21
CA GLN A 170 11.31 -11.72 0.84
C GLN A 170 11.48 -12.36 -0.55
N ILE A 171 10.57 -13.28 -0.89
CA ILE A 171 10.59 -13.97 -2.18
C ILE A 171 9.26 -13.67 -2.87
N LEU A 172 9.34 -13.04 -4.02
CA LEU A 172 8.19 -12.77 -4.86
C LEU A 172 8.01 -13.92 -5.84
N ALA A 173 6.76 -14.26 -6.13
CA ALA A 173 6.44 -15.06 -7.31
C ALA A 173 6.90 -14.29 -8.56
N PRO A 174 7.21 -14.99 -9.68
CA PRO A 174 7.59 -14.33 -10.93
C PRO A 174 6.55 -13.33 -11.40
N GLU A 175 5.30 -13.57 -11.08
CA GLU A 175 4.17 -12.75 -11.46
C GLU A 175 3.38 -12.34 -10.20
N LEU A 176 3.19 -11.03 -10.02
CA LEU A 176 2.32 -10.46 -9.00
C LEU A 176 0.97 -10.18 -9.65
N THR A 177 -0.05 -10.92 -9.24
CA THR A 177 -1.42 -10.71 -9.70
C THR A 177 -2.20 -9.85 -8.72
N ASP A 178 -3.24 -9.15 -9.21
CA ASP A 178 -4.16 -8.37 -8.39
C ASP A 178 -4.84 -9.22 -7.30
N ARG A 179 -4.95 -10.53 -7.52
CA ARG A 179 -5.52 -11.48 -6.58
C ARG A 179 -4.78 -11.50 -5.23
N MET A 180 -3.46 -11.40 -5.24
CA MET A 180 -2.66 -11.37 -4.01
C MET A 180 -3.06 -10.19 -3.12
N LEU A 181 -3.24 -8.99 -3.70
CA LEU A 181 -3.69 -7.81 -2.95
C LEU A 181 -5.14 -7.97 -2.46
N ALA A 182 -6.01 -8.58 -3.27
CA ALA A 182 -7.37 -8.87 -2.88
C ALA A 182 -7.42 -9.84 -1.67
N ASP A 183 -6.64 -10.92 -1.70
CA ASP A 183 -6.57 -11.90 -0.61
C ASP A 183 -6.06 -11.24 0.70
N PHE A 184 -5.09 -10.33 0.65
CA PHE A 184 -4.66 -9.56 1.83
C PHE A 184 -5.74 -8.60 2.35
N LEU A 185 -6.49 -7.97 1.46
CA LEU A 185 -7.55 -7.05 1.84
C LEU A 185 -8.80 -7.77 2.36
N ASP A 186 -8.95 -9.05 2.05
CA ASP A 186 -10.07 -9.87 2.54
C ASP A 186 -9.83 -10.47 3.93
N VAL A 187 -8.65 -10.23 4.52
CA VAL A 187 -8.39 -10.61 5.91
C VAL A 187 -9.34 -9.84 6.83
N GLU A 188 -10.05 -10.60 7.70
CA GLU A 188 -11.01 -10.06 8.67
C GLU A 188 -10.31 -9.54 9.94
N ASP A 189 -9.20 -8.83 9.78
CA ASP A 189 -8.43 -8.25 10.88
C ASP A 189 -7.81 -6.90 10.44
N SER A 190 -7.31 -6.15 11.41
CA SER A 190 -6.56 -4.92 11.12
C SER A 190 -5.23 -5.26 10.45
N ILE A 191 -5.08 -4.89 9.20
CA ILE A 191 -3.86 -5.12 8.42
C ILE A 191 -3.45 -3.85 7.68
N ASN A 192 -2.14 -3.59 7.66
CA ASN A 192 -1.53 -2.52 6.89
C ASN A 192 -0.52 -3.13 5.92
N VAL A 193 -0.80 -3.06 4.63
CA VAL A 193 0.12 -3.49 3.57
C VAL A 193 0.73 -2.28 2.92
N ASN A 194 2.05 -2.18 2.92
CA ASN A 194 2.79 -1.09 2.30
C ASN A 194 3.67 -1.64 1.18
N ILE A 195 3.56 -1.05 0.00
CA ILE A 195 4.36 -1.37 -1.17
C ILE A 195 5.18 -0.13 -1.51
N HIS A 196 6.49 -0.23 -1.36
CA HIS A 196 7.42 0.82 -1.76
C HIS A 196 7.88 0.57 -3.19
N ILE A 197 7.71 1.56 -4.04
CA ILE A 197 8.01 1.49 -5.47
C ILE A 197 9.01 2.60 -5.77
N GLN A 198 10.10 2.23 -6.40
CA GLN A 198 11.07 3.17 -6.91
C GLN A 198 11.37 2.84 -8.35
N SER A 199 11.14 3.79 -9.23
CA SER A 199 11.50 3.67 -10.64
C SER A 199 13.02 3.68 -10.78
N ILE A 200 13.53 2.90 -11.72
CA ILE A 200 14.95 2.81 -12.03
C ILE A 200 15.15 3.46 -13.40
N ASP A 201 16.23 4.19 -13.55
CA ASP A 201 16.63 4.73 -14.84
C ASP A 201 16.81 3.61 -15.87
N GLN A 202 16.36 3.83 -17.12
CA GLN A 202 16.36 2.82 -18.18
C GLN A 202 17.76 2.23 -18.41
N ALA A 203 18.80 3.05 -18.40
CA ALA A 203 20.16 2.58 -18.61
C ALA A 203 20.65 1.70 -17.44
N GLU A 204 20.28 2.04 -16.22
CA GLU A 204 20.56 1.27 -15.02
C GLU A 204 19.77 -0.03 -15.00
N ALA A 205 18.50 0.00 -15.38
CA ALA A 205 17.64 -1.18 -15.51
C ALA A 205 18.21 -2.16 -16.53
N ILE A 206 18.60 -1.71 -17.72
CA ILE A 206 19.24 -2.52 -18.75
C ILE A 206 20.53 -3.17 -18.21
N LYS A 207 21.37 -2.42 -17.52
CA LYS A 207 22.60 -2.94 -16.92
C LYS A 207 22.31 -4.01 -15.86
N MET A 208 21.31 -3.79 -15.02
CA MET A 208 20.90 -4.75 -13.98
C MET A 208 20.39 -6.06 -14.61
N ILE A 209 19.53 -5.97 -15.63
CA ILE A 209 18.97 -7.15 -16.30
C ILE A 209 20.07 -7.94 -17.03
N LYS A 210 20.97 -7.27 -17.75
CA LYS A 210 22.15 -7.93 -18.36
C LYS A 210 23.01 -8.65 -17.32
N GLY A 211 23.20 -8.05 -16.14
CA GLY A 211 23.88 -8.72 -15.02
C GLY A 211 23.16 -9.98 -14.56
N LYS A 212 21.83 -9.90 -14.38
CA LYS A 212 21.00 -11.06 -13.99
C LYS A 212 21.01 -12.17 -15.05
N ILE A 213 20.90 -11.84 -16.33
CA ILE A 213 21.04 -12.84 -17.42
C ILE A 213 22.39 -13.55 -17.34
N SER A 214 23.48 -12.80 -17.15
CA SER A 214 24.81 -13.41 -17.01
C SER A 214 24.93 -14.34 -15.80
N ASP A 215 24.31 -13.98 -14.67
CA ASP A 215 24.32 -14.82 -13.49
C ASP A 215 23.46 -16.09 -13.67
N LEU A 216 22.30 -15.97 -14.31
CA LEU A 216 21.45 -17.12 -14.69
C LEU A 216 22.18 -18.07 -15.64
N ASP A 217 22.91 -17.54 -16.63
CA ASP A 217 23.70 -18.36 -17.55
C ASP A 217 24.84 -19.12 -16.82
N LYS A 218 25.49 -18.47 -15.85
CA LYS A 218 26.49 -19.16 -14.97
C LYS A 218 25.83 -20.27 -14.16
N MET A 219 24.65 -20.00 -13.55
CA MET A 219 23.91 -21.01 -12.79
C MET A 219 23.51 -22.19 -13.67
N LYS A 220 23.05 -21.95 -14.92
CA LYS A 220 22.77 -23.01 -15.89
C LYS A 220 23.98 -23.89 -16.14
N ILE A 221 25.15 -23.28 -16.37
CA ILE A 221 26.39 -24.01 -16.62
C ILE A 221 26.81 -24.85 -15.38
N GLU A 222 26.62 -24.31 -14.17
CA GLU A 222 26.92 -25.04 -12.95
C GLU A 222 25.98 -26.23 -12.74
N GLU A 223 24.68 -26.07 -12.97
CA GLU A 223 23.69 -27.15 -12.86
C GLU A 223 23.94 -28.24 -13.93
N GLN A 224 24.27 -27.85 -15.16
CA GLN A 224 24.67 -28.78 -16.21
C GLN A 224 25.91 -29.61 -15.79
N LYS A 225 26.94 -28.95 -15.25
CA LYS A 225 28.12 -29.66 -14.75
C LYS A 225 27.80 -30.63 -13.61
N LYS A 226 26.86 -30.26 -12.72
CA LYS A 226 26.40 -31.16 -11.65
C LYS A 226 25.62 -32.36 -12.21
N ALA A 227 24.70 -32.12 -13.16
CA ALA A 227 23.92 -33.17 -13.81
C ALA A 227 24.86 -34.22 -14.48
N VAL A 228 25.81 -33.75 -15.26
CA VAL A 228 26.82 -34.64 -15.92
C VAL A 228 27.63 -35.43 -14.88
N ARG A 229 28.08 -34.82 -13.79
CA ARG A 229 28.80 -35.52 -12.72
C ARG A 229 27.95 -36.58 -12.02
N SER A 230 26.63 -36.38 -12.01
CA SER A 230 25.65 -37.30 -11.42
C SER A 230 25.14 -38.34 -12.41
N GLY A 231 25.65 -38.37 -13.66
CA GLY A 231 25.28 -39.34 -14.70
C GLY A 231 23.95 -39.02 -15.39
N TYR A 232 23.43 -37.81 -15.26
CA TYR A 232 22.25 -37.33 -15.98
C TYR A 232 22.63 -36.63 -17.26
N ASP A 233 21.69 -36.53 -18.23
CA ASP A 233 21.88 -35.86 -19.48
C ASP A 233 22.01 -34.35 -19.32
N MET A 234 22.75 -33.68 -20.21
CA MET A 234 22.99 -32.22 -20.14
C MET A 234 21.73 -31.36 -20.24
N ASP A 235 20.65 -31.92 -20.78
CA ASP A 235 19.39 -31.20 -21.00
C ASP A 235 18.45 -31.14 -19.78
N VAL A 236 18.82 -31.78 -18.67
CA VAL A 236 18.03 -31.75 -17.45
C VAL A 236 18.38 -30.49 -16.61
N LEU A 237 17.77 -29.38 -16.99
CA LEU A 237 17.82 -28.13 -16.22
C LEU A 237 16.54 -27.96 -15.39
N PRO A 238 16.62 -27.35 -14.20
CA PRO A 238 15.44 -26.94 -13.49
C PRO A 238 14.58 -26.01 -14.36
N SER A 239 13.29 -26.32 -14.52
CA SER A 239 12.36 -25.54 -15.36
C SER A 239 12.37 -24.05 -15.03
N ASP A 240 12.49 -23.74 -13.75
CA ASP A 240 12.48 -22.37 -13.25
C ASP A 240 13.66 -21.53 -13.77
N LEU A 241 14.87 -22.13 -13.88
CA LEU A 241 16.04 -21.44 -14.44
C LEU A 241 15.90 -21.13 -15.93
N VAL A 242 15.21 -21.99 -16.66
CA VAL A 242 14.92 -21.76 -18.10
C VAL A 242 13.92 -20.62 -18.24
N THR A 243 12.81 -20.71 -17.51
CA THR A 243 11.74 -19.70 -17.54
C THR A 243 12.26 -18.32 -17.13
N TYR A 244 12.97 -18.19 -16.00
CA TYR A 244 13.56 -16.91 -15.58
C TYR A 244 14.56 -16.34 -16.60
N GLY A 245 15.32 -17.21 -17.29
CA GLY A 245 16.24 -16.79 -18.32
C GLY A 245 15.55 -16.21 -19.55
N GLU A 246 14.42 -16.78 -19.95
CA GLU A 246 13.59 -16.30 -21.07
C GLU A 246 12.86 -15.01 -20.70
N GLU A 247 12.25 -14.94 -19.52
CA GLU A 247 11.59 -13.74 -19.01
C GLU A 247 12.55 -12.55 -18.92
N ALA A 248 13.77 -12.77 -18.41
CA ALA A 248 14.77 -11.72 -18.32
C ALA A 248 15.21 -11.21 -19.71
N LYS A 249 15.27 -12.07 -20.71
CA LYS A 249 15.57 -11.68 -22.10
C LYS A 249 14.44 -10.88 -22.73
N ASN A 250 13.19 -11.33 -22.55
CA ASN A 250 12.01 -10.62 -23.04
C ASN A 250 11.92 -9.21 -22.41
N LEU A 251 12.14 -9.12 -21.12
CA LEU A 251 12.16 -7.84 -20.41
C LEU A 251 13.29 -6.92 -20.91
N LEU A 252 14.45 -7.47 -21.30
CA LEU A 252 15.54 -6.69 -21.87
C LEU A 252 15.18 -6.15 -23.26
N GLU A 253 14.48 -6.94 -24.08
CA GLU A 253 14.00 -6.52 -25.41
C GLU A 253 12.96 -5.41 -25.28
N ASP A 254 12.02 -5.54 -24.36
CA ASP A 254 10.98 -4.53 -24.08
C ASP A 254 11.58 -3.20 -23.61
N LEU A 255 12.67 -3.24 -22.82
CA LEU A 255 13.35 -2.03 -22.37
C LEU A 255 14.23 -1.37 -23.44
N GLN A 256 14.57 -2.09 -24.51
CA GLN A 256 15.40 -1.56 -25.60
C GLN A 256 14.57 -1.08 -26.80
N SER A 257 13.28 -1.44 -26.86
CA SER A 257 12.34 -0.98 -27.88
C SER A 257 11.82 0.43 -27.59
#